data_9d1906306b6a3a868590d01795a0b96d
#
_entry.id   9d1906306b6a3a868590d01795a0b96d
#
_cell.length_a   1.000
_cell.length_b   1.000
_cell.length_c   1.000
_cell.angle_alpha   90.00
_cell.angle_beta   90.00
_cell.angle_gamma   90.00
#
_symmetry.space_group_name_H-M   'P 1'
#
loop_
_entity.id
_entity.type
_entity.pdbx_description
1 polymer ?
#
loop_
_entity_poly.entity_id
_entity_poly.type
_entity_poly.pdbx_seq_one_letter_code
_entity_poly.pdbx_strand_id
1 'polypeptide(L)'
;MKKQFAAIFAATAVLGVTTAFAANPFSDVTPDSWAYQAVSQLANAGVINGYPDGTFKGQNNITRYEMAQMVAKAMANQDRANAEQQAMINRLADEFSNELNNLGVRVARLEDRVGNVKVTGDARLRYKDAEHKDSKFDARARVQFNAKVNDRTDAVVRLTSGNFELGNAQEGGNANATIDRAYVNHKFGERVSVKAGRFGQVIGGGLAFDGTFDGAQFNAGNDKVNFQAAYGYMVSGDNIAPDKKANFAGLTKDQNVTNTYLSLNGKVGKHAMVGGFYDRVNQSKQAGATGLAQYKNVYGFNADANFDKVWVGGEWLKASSVENSQAWTAGVGYGNYDIKKAGTWGVKGQYFNQKKNAPIVDTTYNQFYTTDAKGWMASVDYALQNNVGLSANYGFDWKTQDGTDKGDFYRADLNYKF
;
A
#
# COMPACT_ATOMS: atom_id res chain seq x y z
N MET A 1 4.55 -15.81 -26.89
CA MET A 1 5.50 -14.77 -27.33
C MET A 1 6.36 -14.18 -26.19
N LYS A 2 5.87 -13.99 -24.97
CA LYS A 2 6.69 -13.43 -23.84
C LYS A 2 7.87 -14.30 -23.37
N LYS A 3 7.84 -15.61 -23.59
CA LYS A 3 8.90 -16.53 -23.18
C LYS A 3 10.05 -16.68 -24.19
N GLN A 4 9.82 -16.32 -25.45
CA GLN A 4 10.84 -16.41 -26.49
C GLN A 4 11.79 -15.21 -26.49
N PHE A 5 11.32 -14.03 -26.05
CA PHE A 5 12.17 -12.84 -25.94
C PHE A 5 13.18 -12.91 -24.78
N ALA A 6 12.83 -13.56 -23.67
CA ALA A 6 13.77 -13.79 -22.56
C ALA A 6 14.92 -14.72 -22.95
N ALA A 7 14.69 -15.69 -23.85
CA ALA A 7 15.71 -16.60 -24.32
C ALA A 7 16.74 -15.95 -25.25
N ILE A 8 16.33 -14.95 -26.04
CA ILE A 8 17.23 -14.20 -26.92
C ILE A 8 18.16 -13.27 -26.11
N PHE A 9 17.69 -12.72 -24.98
CA PHE A 9 18.53 -11.92 -24.08
C PHE A 9 19.53 -12.77 -23.28
N ALA A 10 19.20 -14.00 -22.92
CA ALA A 10 20.07 -14.89 -22.14
C ALA A 10 21.18 -15.54 -22.99
N ALA A 11 20.96 -15.78 -24.29
CA ALA A 11 21.92 -16.47 -25.15
C ALA A 11 23.09 -15.57 -25.59
N THR A 12 23.01 -14.24 -25.42
CA THR A 12 24.09 -13.33 -25.81
C THR A 12 25.01 -12.89 -24.66
N ALA A 13 24.76 -13.37 -23.44
CA ALA A 13 25.56 -13.04 -22.25
C ALA A 13 26.77 -13.96 -22.01
N VAL A 14 26.98 -15.00 -22.80
CA VAL A 14 28.02 -16.00 -22.57
C VAL A 14 28.95 -16.15 -23.80
N LEU A 15 29.58 -15.09 -24.25
CA LEU A 15 30.77 -15.27 -25.11
C LEU A 15 31.82 -14.21 -24.77
N GLY A 16 32.77 -14.68 -23.99
CA GLY A 16 34.17 -14.53 -24.12
C GLY A 16 34.77 -13.13 -24.14
N VAL A 17 35.36 -12.76 -23.03
CA VAL A 17 36.43 -11.76 -22.95
C VAL A 17 37.63 -12.30 -23.69
N THR A 18 37.94 -11.71 -24.86
CA THR A 18 39.32 -11.69 -25.39
C THR A 18 39.66 -10.25 -25.65
N THR A 19 40.63 -9.76 -24.88
CA THR A 19 41.30 -8.49 -25.11
C THR A 19 42.18 -8.62 -26.35
N ALA A 20 41.83 -7.94 -27.42
CA ALA A 20 42.67 -7.66 -28.54
C ALA A 20 42.39 -6.26 -29.08
N PHE A 21 43.45 -5.53 -29.32
CA PHE A 21 43.56 -4.13 -29.73
C PHE A 21 42.58 -3.70 -30.82
N ALA A 22 42.07 -2.50 -30.63
CA ALA A 22 41.31 -1.58 -31.44
C ALA A 22 41.37 -1.71 -32.98
N ALA A 23 40.98 -2.82 -33.53
CA ALA A 23 40.48 -2.91 -34.88
C ALA A 23 38.96 -2.81 -34.81
N ASN A 24 38.33 -2.14 -35.81
CA ASN A 24 36.91 -2.10 -35.95
C ASN A 24 36.30 -3.49 -35.64
N PRO A 25 35.41 -3.64 -34.63
CA PRO A 25 34.89 -4.94 -34.28
C PRO A 25 33.93 -5.51 -35.34
N PHE A 26 33.59 -4.71 -36.37
CA PHE A 26 32.72 -5.10 -37.45
C PHE A 26 33.40 -4.98 -38.80
N SER A 27 33.40 -6.07 -39.57
CA SER A 27 34.09 -6.18 -40.87
C SER A 27 33.46 -5.33 -41.98
N ASP A 28 32.23 -4.92 -41.82
CA ASP A 28 31.41 -4.19 -42.79
C ASP A 28 31.22 -2.69 -42.51
N VAL A 29 31.82 -2.16 -41.44
CA VAL A 29 31.86 -0.71 -41.18
C VAL A 29 33.22 -0.15 -41.64
N THR A 30 33.18 0.65 -42.72
CA THR A 30 34.39 1.20 -43.31
C THR A 30 34.88 2.43 -42.57
N PRO A 31 36.24 2.68 -42.53
CA PRO A 31 36.80 3.85 -41.86
C PRO A 31 36.29 5.19 -42.38
N ASP A 32 35.86 5.25 -43.61
CA ASP A 32 35.34 6.48 -44.24
C ASP A 32 33.88 6.80 -43.89
N SER A 33 33.20 5.92 -43.17
CA SER A 33 31.84 6.16 -42.69
C SER A 33 31.84 7.15 -41.54
N TRP A 34 30.95 8.13 -41.59
CA TRP A 34 30.78 9.07 -40.46
C TRP A 34 30.39 8.35 -39.16
N ALA A 35 29.74 7.21 -39.28
CA ALA A 35 29.33 6.39 -38.16
C ALA A 35 30.48 5.51 -37.58
N TYR A 36 31.60 5.36 -38.29
CA TYR A 36 32.68 4.44 -37.92
C TYR A 36 33.20 4.66 -36.50
N GLN A 37 33.49 5.90 -36.14
CA GLN A 37 34.02 6.22 -34.81
C GLN A 37 32.96 5.96 -33.72
N ALA A 38 31.70 6.37 -33.96
CA ALA A 38 30.63 6.17 -33.01
C ALA A 38 30.32 4.68 -32.79
N VAL A 39 30.21 3.91 -33.87
CA VAL A 39 29.96 2.45 -33.81
C VAL A 39 31.12 1.73 -33.15
N SER A 40 32.39 2.06 -33.51
CA SER A 40 33.58 1.46 -32.91
C SER A 40 33.68 1.79 -31.43
N GLN A 41 33.45 3.03 -31.01
CA GLN A 41 33.47 3.42 -29.59
C GLN A 41 32.40 2.71 -28.77
N LEU A 42 31.15 2.65 -29.28
CA LEU A 42 30.06 2.00 -28.60
C LEU A 42 30.23 0.47 -28.52
N ALA A 43 30.83 -0.13 -29.56
CA ALA A 43 31.14 -1.55 -29.57
C ALA A 43 32.30 -1.90 -28.63
N ASN A 44 33.37 -1.10 -28.63
CA ASN A 44 34.49 -1.27 -27.71
C ASN A 44 34.11 -1.07 -26.25
N ALA A 45 33.16 -0.19 -25.99
CA ALA A 45 32.57 0.01 -24.67
C ALA A 45 31.59 -1.12 -24.26
N GLY A 46 31.29 -2.04 -25.15
CA GLY A 46 30.32 -3.12 -24.92
C GLY A 46 28.88 -2.64 -24.83
N VAL A 47 28.60 -1.42 -25.32
CA VAL A 47 27.25 -0.84 -25.30
C VAL A 47 26.38 -1.42 -26.41
N ILE A 48 26.99 -1.68 -27.58
CA ILE A 48 26.34 -2.36 -28.71
C ILE A 48 27.17 -3.59 -29.13
N ASN A 49 26.50 -4.60 -29.69
CA ASN A 49 27.10 -5.75 -30.33
C ASN A 49 26.55 -5.85 -31.74
N GLY A 50 27.37 -6.30 -32.69
CA GLY A 50 26.94 -6.61 -34.04
C GLY A 50 26.16 -7.92 -34.15
N TYR A 51 26.08 -8.41 -35.38
CA TYR A 51 25.51 -9.73 -35.65
C TYR A 51 26.49 -10.83 -35.21
N PRO A 52 25.97 -12.07 -34.99
CA PRO A 52 26.84 -13.19 -34.60
C PRO A 52 27.93 -13.57 -35.63
N ASP A 53 27.78 -13.11 -36.88
CA ASP A 53 28.75 -13.29 -37.96
C ASP A 53 29.89 -12.24 -37.94
N GLY A 54 29.94 -11.38 -36.94
CA GLY A 54 30.95 -10.34 -36.82
C GLY A 54 30.74 -9.14 -37.73
N THR A 55 29.53 -8.92 -38.23
CA THR A 55 29.18 -7.78 -39.06
C THR A 55 28.26 -6.81 -38.34
N PHE A 56 28.23 -5.52 -38.76
CA PHE A 56 27.28 -4.52 -38.32
C PHE A 56 26.11 -4.37 -39.30
N LYS A 57 26.30 -4.76 -40.55
CA LYS A 57 25.35 -4.69 -41.68
C LYS A 57 24.81 -3.28 -41.95
N GLY A 58 25.65 -2.28 -41.75
CA GLY A 58 25.31 -0.86 -41.85
C GLY A 58 24.83 -0.40 -43.23
N GLN A 59 25.02 -1.21 -44.28
CA GLN A 59 24.52 -0.95 -45.62
C GLN A 59 23.17 -1.61 -45.89
N ASN A 60 22.70 -2.48 -45.01
CA ASN A 60 21.38 -3.10 -45.17
C ASN A 60 20.29 -2.18 -44.59
N ASN A 61 19.17 -2.12 -45.31
CA ASN A 61 17.99 -1.48 -44.77
C ASN A 61 17.52 -2.26 -43.54
N ILE A 62 17.54 -1.62 -42.37
CA ILE A 62 16.99 -2.18 -41.16
C ILE A 62 15.63 -1.54 -40.86
N THR A 63 14.73 -2.32 -40.33
CA THR A 63 13.42 -1.81 -39.93
C THR A 63 13.56 -0.93 -38.66
N ARG A 64 12.60 -0.02 -38.45
CA ARG A 64 12.57 0.77 -37.20
C ARG A 64 12.50 -0.11 -35.96
N TYR A 65 11.85 -1.29 -36.04
CA TYR A 65 11.81 -2.25 -34.92
C TYR A 65 13.15 -2.92 -34.64
N GLU A 66 13.95 -3.25 -35.65
CA GLU A 66 15.32 -3.77 -35.46
C GLU A 66 16.23 -2.70 -34.85
N MET A 67 16.10 -1.44 -35.29
CA MET A 67 16.81 -0.32 -34.70
C MET A 67 16.40 -0.13 -33.23
N ALA A 68 15.11 -0.18 -32.91
CA ALA A 68 14.61 -0.08 -31.54
C ALA A 68 15.16 -1.20 -30.65
N GLN A 69 15.32 -2.43 -31.15
CA GLN A 69 15.97 -3.52 -30.41
C GLN A 69 17.44 -3.22 -30.11
N MET A 70 18.17 -2.60 -31.03
CA MET A 70 19.57 -2.18 -30.81
C MET A 70 19.63 -1.06 -29.75
N VAL A 71 18.74 -0.09 -29.84
CA VAL A 71 18.62 0.99 -28.83
C VAL A 71 18.29 0.43 -27.46
N ALA A 72 17.34 -0.51 -27.36
CA ALA A 72 17.00 -1.20 -26.11
C ALA A 72 18.22 -1.88 -25.46
N LYS A 73 19.08 -2.49 -26.29
CA LYS A 73 20.30 -3.12 -25.83
C LYS A 73 21.34 -2.10 -25.37
N ALA A 74 21.48 -0.98 -26.05
CA ALA A 74 22.32 0.12 -25.64
C ALA A 74 21.86 0.73 -24.31
N MET A 75 20.55 0.89 -24.13
CA MET A 75 19.96 1.34 -22.85
C MET A 75 20.24 0.37 -21.69
N ALA A 76 20.16 -0.93 -21.94
CA ALA A 76 20.47 -1.95 -20.92
C ALA A 76 21.94 -1.93 -20.45
N ASN A 77 22.85 -1.37 -21.25
CA ASN A 77 24.28 -1.25 -20.94
C ASN A 77 24.72 0.21 -20.72
N GLN A 78 23.78 1.10 -20.45
CA GLN A 78 24.03 2.56 -20.34
C GLN A 78 24.99 2.93 -19.20
N ASP A 79 25.07 2.12 -18.16
CA ASP A 79 26.00 2.24 -17.03
C ASP A 79 27.48 2.15 -17.44
N ARG A 80 27.77 1.54 -18.60
CA ARG A 80 29.13 1.41 -19.19
C ARG A 80 29.47 2.56 -20.13
N ALA A 81 28.50 3.41 -20.45
CA ALA A 81 28.64 4.50 -21.39
C ALA A 81 29.12 5.78 -20.69
N ASN A 82 30.01 6.55 -21.35
CA ASN A 82 30.38 7.88 -20.87
C ASN A 82 29.21 8.89 -21.10
N ALA A 83 29.38 10.13 -20.61
CA ALA A 83 28.30 11.15 -20.66
C ALA A 83 27.84 11.49 -22.08
N GLU A 84 28.75 11.50 -23.05
CA GLU A 84 28.42 11.76 -24.46
C GLU A 84 27.67 10.59 -25.10
N GLN A 85 28.10 9.37 -24.82
CA GLN A 85 27.45 8.15 -25.26
C GLN A 85 26.04 8.00 -24.63
N GLN A 86 25.90 8.34 -23.36
CA GLN A 86 24.62 8.36 -22.68
C GLN A 86 23.65 9.39 -23.32
N ALA A 87 24.13 10.58 -23.69
CA ALA A 87 23.34 11.57 -24.37
C ALA A 87 22.87 11.07 -25.75
N MET A 88 23.71 10.33 -26.48
CA MET A 88 23.35 9.72 -27.76
C MET A 88 22.34 8.61 -27.60
N ILE A 89 22.53 7.68 -26.65
CA ILE A 89 21.57 6.61 -26.34
C ILE A 89 20.21 7.21 -26.00
N ASN A 90 20.20 8.23 -25.19
CA ASN A 90 18.99 8.91 -24.78
C ASN A 90 18.25 9.55 -25.96
N ARG A 91 18.96 10.19 -26.87
CA ARG A 91 18.36 10.78 -28.07
C ARG A 91 17.76 9.72 -29.00
N LEU A 92 18.44 8.58 -29.16
CA LEU A 92 17.90 7.44 -29.91
C LEU A 92 16.68 6.82 -29.23
N ALA A 93 16.69 6.72 -27.91
CA ALA A 93 15.54 6.22 -27.15
C ALA A 93 14.29 7.11 -27.32
N ASP A 94 14.46 8.43 -27.40
CA ASP A 94 13.36 9.35 -27.71
C ASP A 94 12.83 9.17 -29.13
N GLU A 95 13.70 9.03 -30.13
CA GLU A 95 13.36 8.83 -31.53
C GLU A 95 12.56 7.51 -31.75
N PHE A 96 12.95 6.44 -31.04
CA PHE A 96 12.36 5.11 -31.19
C PHE A 96 11.38 4.76 -30.07
N SER A 97 10.86 5.77 -29.36
CA SER A 97 10.01 5.55 -28.19
C SER A 97 8.77 4.70 -28.44
N ASN A 98 8.12 4.86 -29.62
CA ASN A 98 6.94 4.08 -29.98
C ASN A 98 7.26 2.60 -30.22
N GLU A 99 8.35 2.32 -30.93
CA GLU A 99 8.79 0.97 -31.23
C GLU A 99 9.29 0.27 -29.93
N LEU A 100 10.02 0.99 -29.08
CA LEU A 100 10.48 0.50 -27.78
C LEU A 100 9.30 0.13 -26.87
N ASN A 101 8.27 0.97 -26.80
CA ASN A 101 7.05 0.68 -26.06
C ASN A 101 6.33 -0.58 -26.58
N ASN A 102 6.24 -0.73 -27.90
CA ASN A 102 5.65 -1.92 -28.53
C ASN A 102 6.49 -3.19 -28.28
N LEU A 103 7.80 -3.08 -28.11
CA LEU A 103 8.69 -4.16 -27.70
C LEU A 103 8.62 -4.45 -26.19
N GLY A 104 7.85 -3.67 -25.42
CA GLY A 104 7.75 -3.79 -23.96
C GLY A 104 8.99 -3.32 -23.21
N VAL A 105 9.87 -2.58 -23.90
CA VAL A 105 11.02 -1.91 -23.27
C VAL A 105 10.50 -0.60 -22.69
N ARG A 106 10.48 -0.52 -21.36
CA ARG A 106 10.24 0.75 -20.68
C ARG A 106 11.45 1.64 -20.89
N VAL A 107 11.25 2.74 -21.56
CA VAL A 107 12.30 3.76 -21.72
C VAL A 107 12.48 4.38 -20.33
N ALA A 108 13.64 4.16 -19.71
CA ALA A 108 13.97 4.68 -18.37
C ALA A 108 13.71 6.20 -18.24
N ARG A 109 13.78 6.92 -19.35
CA ARG A 109 13.41 8.35 -19.44
C ARG A 109 11.93 8.68 -19.25
N LEU A 110 11.02 7.74 -19.52
CA LEU A 110 9.61 7.93 -19.13
C LEU A 110 9.49 7.86 -17.59
N GLU A 111 10.30 7.06 -16.94
CA GLU A 111 10.39 6.98 -15.48
C GLU A 111 11.03 8.26 -14.90
N ASP A 112 12.04 8.84 -15.54
CA ASP A 112 12.63 10.14 -15.17
C ASP A 112 11.71 11.34 -15.48
N ARG A 113 10.88 11.26 -16.51
CA ARG A 113 9.90 12.33 -16.86
C ARG A 113 8.64 12.29 -16.00
N VAL A 114 8.25 11.14 -15.49
CA VAL A 114 7.18 11.04 -14.47
C VAL A 114 7.70 11.52 -13.11
N GLY A 115 9.02 11.76 -13.00
CA GLY A 115 9.67 12.23 -11.80
C GLY A 115 9.71 11.14 -10.71
N ASN A 116 10.31 11.46 -9.58
CA ASN A 116 10.40 10.60 -8.40
C ASN A 116 9.03 10.36 -7.71
N VAL A 117 7.91 10.60 -8.39
CA VAL A 117 6.56 10.53 -7.82
C VAL A 117 5.74 9.45 -8.52
N LYS A 118 5.41 8.40 -7.78
CA LYS A 118 4.46 7.37 -8.20
C LYS A 118 3.06 7.72 -7.72
N VAL A 119 2.10 7.77 -8.64
CA VAL A 119 0.68 7.96 -8.31
C VAL A 119 0.01 6.60 -8.14
N THR A 120 -0.76 6.45 -7.07
CA THR A 120 -1.60 5.28 -6.79
C THR A 120 -2.92 5.75 -6.23
N GLY A 121 -3.92 4.88 -6.18
CA GLY A 121 -5.19 5.27 -5.62
C GLY A 121 -6.14 4.12 -5.43
N ASP A 122 -7.28 4.45 -4.87
CA ASP A 122 -8.43 3.55 -4.76
C ASP A 122 -9.74 4.32 -4.88
N ALA A 123 -10.75 3.62 -5.40
CA ALA A 123 -12.14 4.05 -5.35
C ALA A 123 -12.98 2.94 -4.73
N ARG A 124 -14.03 3.32 -4.00
CA ARG A 124 -14.96 2.39 -3.38
C ARG A 124 -16.38 2.88 -3.53
N LEU A 125 -17.27 1.97 -3.93
CA LEU A 125 -18.71 2.09 -3.78
C LEU A 125 -19.12 1.17 -2.65
N ARG A 126 -19.99 1.62 -1.74
CA ARG A 126 -20.39 0.86 -0.57
C ARG A 126 -21.87 1.02 -0.26
N TYR A 127 -22.54 -0.10 -0.17
CA TYR A 127 -23.90 -0.20 0.38
C TYR A 127 -23.84 -0.71 1.82
N LYS A 128 -24.59 -0.08 2.71
CA LYS A 128 -24.78 -0.51 4.10
C LYS A 128 -26.27 -0.45 4.44
N ASP A 129 -26.72 -1.48 5.11
CA ASP A 129 -28.06 -1.57 5.64
C ASP A 129 -28.03 -2.26 6.99
N ALA A 130 -28.85 -1.84 7.92
CA ALA A 130 -28.98 -2.47 9.21
C ALA A 130 -30.46 -2.38 9.65
N GLU A 131 -30.93 -3.42 10.27
CA GLU A 131 -32.27 -3.47 10.81
C GLU A 131 -32.55 -2.26 11.71
N HIS A 132 -33.69 -1.65 11.54
CA HIS A 132 -34.11 -0.42 12.24
C HIS A 132 -33.27 0.85 11.93
N LYS A 133 -32.55 0.88 10.82
CA LYS A 133 -31.79 2.05 10.36
C LYS A 133 -31.95 2.26 8.86
N ASP A 134 -31.78 3.49 8.41
CA ASP A 134 -31.81 3.82 6.99
C ASP A 134 -30.59 3.19 6.28
N SER A 135 -30.85 2.61 5.13
CA SER A 135 -29.79 2.13 4.24
C SER A 135 -28.98 3.31 3.70
N LYS A 136 -27.69 3.07 3.46
CA LYS A 136 -26.78 4.08 2.92
C LYS A 136 -25.99 3.54 1.75
N PHE A 137 -25.90 4.34 0.70
CA PHE A 137 -25.04 4.07 -0.44
C PHE A 137 -24.00 5.18 -0.54
N ASP A 138 -22.75 4.90 -0.19
CA ASP A 138 -21.68 5.88 -0.18
C ASP A 138 -20.56 5.55 -1.17
N ALA A 139 -19.86 6.57 -1.61
CA ALA A 139 -18.66 6.48 -2.44
C ALA A 139 -17.47 7.14 -1.75
N ARG A 140 -16.26 6.71 -2.13
CA ARG A 140 -15.00 7.33 -1.74
C ARG A 140 -13.97 7.17 -2.86
N ALA A 141 -13.21 8.23 -3.13
CA ALA A 141 -12.04 8.21 -3.98
C ALA A 141 -10.81 8.73 -3.23
N ARG A 142 -9.65 8.10 -3.45
CA ARG A 142 -8.37 8.54 -2.89
C ARG A 142 -7.28 8.49 -3.96
N VAL A 143 -6.45 9.52 -4.01
CA VAL A 143 -5.27 9.59 -4.87
C VAL A 143 -4.06 9.88 -4.01
N GLN A 144 -3.02 9.05 -4.12
CA GLN A 144 -1.80 9.14 -3.34
C GLN A 144 -0.59 9.37 -4.22
N PHE A 145 0.18 10.37 -3.88
CA PHE A 145 1.46 10.70 -4.47
C PHE A 145 2.56 10.18 -3.56
N ASN A 146 3.39 9.28 -4.09
CA ASN A 146 4.51 8.66 -3.38
C ASN A 146 5.80 9.18 -4.02
N ALA A 147 6.47 10.11 -3.37
CA ALA A 147 7.71 10.71 -3.86
C ALA A 147 8.92 10.01 -3.23
N LYS A 148 9.83 9.50 -4.07
CA LYS A 148 11.16 9.05 -3.64
C LYS A 148 12.07 10.28 -3.57
N VAL A 149 12.35 10.77 -2.36
CA VAL A 149 13.23 11.94 -2.15
C VAL A 149 14.70 11.55 -2.36
N ASN A 150 15.09 10.39 -1.83
CA ASN A 150 16.38 9.73 -2.05
C ASN A 150 16.23 8.23 -1.68
N ASP A 151 17.34 7.45 -1.70
CA ASP A 151 17.30 6.00 -1.45
C ASP A 151 16.82 5.62 -0.05
N ARG A 152 16.80 6.56 0.89
CA ARG A 152 16.40 6.33 2.29
C ARG A 152 15.19 7.13 2.73
N THR A 153 14.68 8.04 1.88
CA THR A 153 13.64 8.98 2.29
C THR A 153 12.52 9.00 1.26
N ASP A 154 11.33 8.70 1.73
CA ASP A 154 10.09 8.78 0.96
C ASP A 154 9.19 9.86 1.56
N ALA A 155 8.50 10.62 0.71
CA ALA A 155 7.43 11.54 1.10
C ALA A 155 6.11 11.11 0.47
N VAL A 156 5.02 11.20 1.23
CA VAL A 156 3.69 10.79 0.77
C VAL A 156 2.69 11.88 1.03
N VAL A 157 1.88 12.18 0.02
CA VAL A 157 0.68 13.01 0.14
C VAL A 157 -0.51 12.24 -0.44
N ARG A 158 -1.64 12.19 0.28
CA ARG A 158 -2.87 11.57 -0.21
C ARG A 158 -4.05 12.53 -0.07
N LEU A 159 -4.78 12.66 -1.17
CA LEU A 159 -6.05 13.34 -1.23
C LEU A 159 -7.18 12.31 -1.09
N THR A 160 -8.23 12.65 -0.38
CA THR A 160 -9.44 11.84 -0.23
C THR A 160 -10.69 12.70 -0.38
N SER A 161 -11.72 12.15 -1.03
CA SER A 161 -13.07 12.74 -1.02
C SER A 161 -13.80 12.55 0.33
N GLY A 162 -13.22 11.74 1.25
CA GLY A 162 -14.03 11.20 2.35
C GLY A 162 -15.07 10.20 1.84
N ASN A 163 -15.94 9.73 2.73
CA ASN A 163 -17.14 8.98 2.35
C ASN A 163 -18.27 9.98 2.14
N PHE A 164 -18.86 10.04 0.96
CA PHE A 164 -20.03 10.86 0.68
C PHE A 164 -21.19 10.00 0.23
N GLU A 165 -22.38 10.31 0.74
CA GLU A 165 -23.59 9.55 0.47
C GLU A 165 -24.15 9.92 -0.92
N LEU A 166 -24.36 8.92 -1.76
CA LEU A 166 -24.91 9.10 -3.10
C LEU A 166 -26.41 9.44 -2.98
N GLY A 167 -26.85 10.44 -3.72
CA GLY A 167 -28.22 10.95 -3.65
C GLY A 167 -28.45 12.04 -2.58
N ASN A 168 -27.48 12.28 -1.70
CA ASN A 168 -27.53 13.39 -0.76
C ASN A 168 -27.01 14.67 -1.42
N ALA A 169 -27.90 15.57 -1.81
CA ALA A 169 -27.56 16.80 -2.52
C ALA A 169 -26.71 17.78 -1.67
N GLN A 170 -26.81 17.70 -0.33
CA GLN A 170 -26.00 18.54 0.58
C GLN A 170 -24.54 18.06 0.65
N GLU A 171 -24.31 16.74 0.60
CA GLU A 171 -22.96 16.18 0.59
C GLU A 171 -22.33 16.23 -0.81
N GLY A 172 -23.11 16.01 -1.87
CA GLY A 172 -22.62 15.99 -3.24
C GLY A 172 -22.11 17.34 -3.74
N GLY A 173 -22.67 18.46 -3.25
CA GLY A 173 -22.22 19.82 -3.58
C GLY A 173 -20.98 20.29 -2.83
N ASN A 174 -20.59 19.62 -1.74
CA ASN A 174 -19.50 19.98 -0.84
C ASN A 174 -18.41 18.91 -0.70
N ALA A 175 -18.28 18.01 -1.67
CA ALA A 175 -17.22 17.00 -1.68
C ALA A 175 -15.85 17.65 -1.85
N ASN A 176 -15.34 18.26 -0.79
CA ASN A 176 -14.01 18.85 -0.75
C ASN A 176 -12.97 17.73 -0.64
N ALA A 177 -12.03 17.70 -1.57
CA ALA A 177 -10.86 16.86 -1.43
C ALA A 177 -10.03 17.33 -0.23
N THR A 178 -9.79 16.46 0.72
CA THR A 178 -8.99 16.75 1.92
C THR A 178 -7.68 15.97 1.90
N ILE A 179 -6.68 16.46 2.60
CA ILE A 179 -5.41 15.76 2.77
C ILE A 179 -5.51 14.87 4.02
N ASP A 180 -5.62 13.56 3.82
CA ASP A 180 -5.66 12.59 4.92
C ASP A 180 -4.33 11.88 5.17
N ARG A 181 -3.32 12.10 4.32
CA ARG A 181 -1.92 11.69 4.52
C ARG A 181 -0.98 12.78 4.04
N ALA A 182 -0.01 13.15 4.87
CA ALA A 182 1.08 14.06 4.55
C ALA A 182 2.25 13.76 5.48
N TYR A 183 3.19 12.91 5.08
CA TYR A 183 4.28 12.47 5.94
C TYR A 183 5.57 12.22 5.17
N VAL A 184 6.66 12.22 5.91
CA VAL A 184 7.98 11.76 5.46
C VAL A 184 8.35 10.51 6.24
N ASN A 185 8.93 9.53 5.55
CA ASN A 185 9.50 8.33 6.14
C ASN A 185 10.99 8.25 5.79
N HIS A 186 11.84 8.17 6.81
CA HIS A 186 13.29 8.05 6.66
C HIS A 186 13.80 6.72 7.21
N LYS A 187 14.64 6.02 6.44
CA LYS A 187 15.25 4.75 6.81
C LYS A 187 16.69 4.95 7.28
N PHE A 188 17.00 4.52 8.50
CA PHE A 188 18.35 4.46 9.06
C PHE A 188 18.98 3.08 8.84
N GLY A 189 19.08 2.67 7.56
CA GLY A 189 19.46 1.31 7.16
C GLY A 189 18.26 0.42 6.91
N GLU A 190 18.45 -0.91 6.98
CA GLU A 190 17.42 -1.90 6.60
C GLU A 190 16.40 -2.18 7.72
N ARG A 191 16.75 -1.90 8.97
CA ARG A 191 16.00 -2.35 10.15
C ARG A 191 15.32 -1.25 10.94
N VAL A 192 15.68 0.01 10.70
CA VAL A 192 15.18 1.14 11.48
C VAL A 192 14.61 2.19 10.56
N SER A 193 13.42 2.71 10.88
CA SER A 193 12.83 3.86 10.20
C SER A 193 12.08 4.78 11.15
N VAL A 194 11.99 6.05 10.76
CA VAL A 194 11.17 7.06 11.43
C VAL A 194 10.22 7.67 10.40
N LYS A 195 8.96 7.73 10.75
CA LYS A 195 7.89 8.37 9.98
C LYS A 195 7.36 9.55 10.79
N ALA A 196 7.17 10.71 10.16
CA ALA A 196 6.64 11.89 10.83
C ALA A 196 5.67 12.65 9.93
N GLY A 197 4.60 13.17 10.50
CA GLY A 197 3.53 13.91 9.83
C GLY A 197 2.16 13.28 10.06
N ARG A 198 1.28 13.38 9.07
CA ARG A 198 -0.05 12.76 9.06
C ARG A 198 -0.02 11.43 8.31
N PHE A 199 -0.19 10.31 9.00
CA PHE A 199 -0.09 8.97 8.41
C PHE A 199 -1.18 8.02 8.92
N GLY A 200 -1.30 6.84 8.30
CA GLY A 200 -2.14 5.75 8.80
C GLY A 200 -1.47 5.03 9.95
N GLN A 201 -2.20 4.85 11.04
CA GLN A 201 -1.78 4.09 12.22
C GLN A 201 -2.78 2.99 12.50
N VAL A 202 -2.28 1.80 12.76
CA VAL A 202 -3.07 0.67 13.27
C VAL A 202 -2.57 0.35 14.67
N ILE A 203 -3.50 0.19 15.61
CA ILE A 203 -3.21 -0.22 16.99
C ILE A 203 -3.64 -1.67 17.18
N GLY A 204 -2.69 -2.52 17.59
CA GLY A 204 -2.90 -3.97 17.69
C GLY A 204 -3.16 -4.60 16.33
N GLY A 205 -4.16 -5.46 16.23
CA GLY A 205 -4.68 -6.04 14.98
C GLY A 205 -5.70 -5.14 14.28
N GLY A 206 -5.96 -3.93 14.82
CA GLY A 206 -6.86 -2.94 14.24
C GLY A 206 -8.26 -2.92 14.82
N LEU A 207 -8.51 -3.61 15.93
CA LEU A 207 -9.82 -3.54 16.61
C LEU A 207 -9.98 -2.20 17.34
N ALA A 208 -8.91 -1.67 17.97
CA ALA A 208 -8.93 -0.41 18.70
C ALA A 208 -8.91 0.80 17.75
N PHE A 209 -8.00 0.78 16.80
CA PHE A 209 -7.80 1.90 15.89
C PHE A 209 -7.14 1.45 14.58
N ASP A 210 -7.71 1.89 13.46
CA ASP A 210 -7.14 1.86 12.11
C ASP A 210 -7.53 3.15 11.40
N GLY A 211 -6.75 4.20 11.60
CA GLY A 211 -7.15 5.51 11.16
C GLY A 211 -6.00 6.48 10.87
N THR A 212 -6.34 7.76 10.86
CA THR A 212 -5.39 8.85 10.64
C THR A 212 -4.76 9.29 11.96
N PHE A 213 -3.43 9.39 11.97
CA PHE A 213 -2.62 9.77 13.11
C PHE A 213 -1.66 10.90 12.74
N ASP A 214 -1.61 11.93 13.56
CA ASP A 214 -0.70 13.06 13.42
C ASP A 214 0.40 12.97 14.48
N GLY A 215 1.65 12.75 14.04
CA GLY A 215 2.74 12.57 14.99
C GLY A 215 4.01 12.00 14.38
N ALA A 216 4.74 11.27 15.20
CA ALA A 216 5.94 10.55 14.79
C ALA A 216 5.85 9.08 15.19
N GLN A 217 6.44 8.22 14.37
CA GLN A 217 6.49 6.78 14.54
C GLN A 217 7.91 6.28 14.29
N PHE A 218 8.44 5.55 15.24
CA PHE A 218 9.69 4.80 15.13
C PHE A 218 9.38 3.33 14.91
N ASN A 219 10.06 2.70 13.96
CA ASN A 219 9.99 1.27 13.71
C ASN A 219 11.40 0.69 13.76
N ALA A 220 11.54 -0.45 14.44
CA ALA A 220 12.77 -1.23 14.45
C ALA A 220 12.44 -2.72 14.38
N GLY A 221 13.07 -3.43 13.45
CA GLY A 221 12.79 -4.86 13.34
C GLY A 221 13.46 -5.55 12.17
N ASN A 222 13.06 -6.78 11.99
CA ASN A 222 13.46 -7.65 10.90
C ASN A 222 12.28 -8.54 10.48
N ASP A 223 12.54 -9.54 9.65
CA ASP A 223 11.48 -10.45 9.13
C ASP A 223 10.78 -11.28 10.22
N LYS A 224 11.36 -11.37 11.42
CA LYS A 224 10.82 -12.20 12.51
C LYS A 224 10.17 -11.38 13.62
N VAL A 225 10.73 -10.21 13.94
CA VAL A 225 10.27 -9.38 15.06
C VAL A 225 10.26 -7.92 14.62
N ASN A 226 9.20 -7.21 14.96
CA ASN A 226 9.04 -5.78 14.71
C ASN A 226 8.58 -5.08 15.99
N PHE A 227 9.32 -4.04 16.37
CA PHE A 227 8.97 -3.10 17.42
C PHE A 227 8.52 -1.78 16.77
N GLN A 228 7.46 -1.20 17.33
CA GLN A 228 6.95 0.10 16.92
C GLN A 228 6.72 0.97 18.15
N ALA A 229 7.12 2.23 18.08
CA ALA A 229 6.76 3.27 19.03
C ALA A 229 6.20 4.47 18.27
N ALA A 230 5.10 5.06 18.76
CA ALA A 230 4.52 6.26 18.16
C ALA A 230 4.07 7.24 19.25
N TYR A 231 4.15 8.53 18.92
CA TYR A 231 3.66 9.62 19.75
C TYR A 231 2.92 10.64 18.89
N GLY A 232 1.70 11.00 19.27
CA GLY A 232 0.89 11.95 18.54
C GLY A 232 -0.59 11.86 18.83
N TYR A 233 -1.40 12.28 17.87
CA TYR A 233 -2.86 12.42 17.99
C TYR A 233 -3.59 11.45 17.05
N MET A 234 -4.60 10.77 17.54
CA MET A 234 -5.62 10.19 16.69
C MET A 234 -6.51 11.32 16.16
N VAL A 235 -6.72 11.40 14.83
CA VAL A 235 -7.49 12.48 14.20
C VAL A 235 -8.62 11.98 13.30
N SER A 236 -8.88 10.67 13.31
CA SER A 236 -10.04 10.05 12.66
C SER A 236 -10.70 9.05 13.60
N GLY A 237 -11.96 8.77 13.37
CA GLY A 237 -12.77 7.83 14.15
C GLY A 237 -14.05 8.45 14.65
N ASP A 238 -15.09 7.62 14.81
CA ASP A 238 -16.46 8.10 15.09
C ASP A 238 -16.99 7.74 16.47
N ASN A 239 -16.39 6.79 17.21
CA ASN A 239 -17.02 6.26 18.41
C ASN A 239 -16.02 5.95 19.52
N ILE A 240 -16.22 6.56 20.69
CA ILE A 240 -15.45 6.22 21.89
C ILE A 240 -16.32 6.00 23.10
N ALA A 241 -17.50 5.78 23.07
CA ALA A 241 -18.42 5.32 24.13
C ALA A 241 -19.85 5.61 23.71
N PRO A 242 -20.84 4.89 24.23
CA PRO A 242 -22.25 5.06 23.85
C PRO A 242 -22.77 6.48 24.01
N ASP A 243 -22.24 7.21 24.95
CA ASP A 243 -22.71 8.53 25.35
C ASP A 243 -21.89 9.71 24.77
N LYS A 244 -20.74 9.42 24.17
CA LYS A 244 -19.80 10.46 23.70
C LYS A 244 -19.22 10.05 22.34
N LYS A 245 -19.82 10.55 21.29
CA LYS A 245 -19.23 10.44 19.95
C LYS A 245 -17.94 11.25 19.93
N ALA A 246 -16.81 10.60 19.74
CA ALA A 246 -15.59 11.32 19.40
C ALA A 246 -15.67 11.67 17.92
N ASN A 247 -16.30 12.76 17.62
CA ASN A 247 -16.16 13.39 16.34
C ASN A 247 -14.88 14.23 16.39
N PHE A 248 -13.82 13.76 15.75
CA PHE A 248 -12.57 14.52 15.63
C PHE A 248 -12.68 15.69 14.65
N ALA A 249 -13.75 15.74 13.84
CA ALA A 249 -14.00 16.84 12.92
C ALA A 249 -14.24 18.13 13.72
N GLY A 250 -13.46 19.14 13.46
CA GLY A 250 -13.56 20.46 14.11
C GLY A 250 -12.89 20.57 15.48
N LEU A 251 -12.27 19.52 16.04
CA LEU A 251 -11.48 19.63 17.26
C LEU A 251 -10.19 20.41 17.00
N THR A 252 -9.90 21.35 17.89
CA THR A 252 -8.58 21.99 17.94
C THR A 252 -7.57 21.05 18.60
N LYS A 253 -6.28 21.32 18.40
CA LYS A 253 -5.19 20.57 19.05
C LYS A 253 -5.34 20.51 20.56
N ASP A 254 -5.80 21.60 21.19
CA ASP A 254 -5.93 21.69 22.65
C ASP A 254 -7.12 20.90 23.21
N GLN A 255 -8.07 20.57 22.35
CA GLN A 255 -9.24 19.74 22.67
C GLN A 255 -9.00 18.25 22.48
N ASN A 256 -7.92 17.86 21.82
CA ASN A 256 -7.53 16.48 21.57
C ASN A 256 -6.48 16.02 22.60
N VAL A 257 -6.30 14.70 22.73
CA VAL A 257 -5.31 14.08 23.59
C VAL A 257 -4.22 13.41 22.75
N THR A 258 -2.97 13.45 23.25
CA THR A 258 -1.90 12.68 22.62
C THR A 258 -1.89 11.25 23.12
N ASN A 259 -1.37 10.36 22.30
CA ASN A 259 -1.17 8.95 22.60
C ASN A 259 0.32 8.62 22.53
N THR A 260 0.77 7.76 23.43
CA THR A 260 2.07 7.10 23.37
C THR A 260 1.85 5.63 23.17
N TYR A 261 2.08 5.18 21.94
CA TYR A 261 1.84 3.82 21.49
C TYR A 261 3.14 3.02 21.41
N LEU A 262 3.10 1.80 21.90
CA LEU A 262 4.19 0.81 21.81
C LEU A 262 3.61 -0.52 21.35
N SER A 263 4.26 -1.20 20.42
CA SER A 263 3.90 -2.58 20.06
C SER A 263 5.12 -3.43 19.76
N LEU A 264 4.95 -4.71 19.98
CA LEU A 264 5.90 -5.75 19.60
C LEU A 264 5.13 -6.87 18.89
N ASN A 265 5.53 -7.16 17.66
CA ASN A 265 4.96 -8.22 16.87
C ASN A 265 6.03 -9.22 16.48
N GLY A 266 5.74 -10.51 16.53
CA GLY A 266 6.68 -11.56 16.22
C GLY A 266 6.08 -12.74 15.46
N LYS A 267 6.86 -13.31 14.54
CA LYS A 267 6.51 -14.57 13.88
C LYS A 267 6.78 -15.74 14.80
N VAL A 268 5.80 -16.61 14.94
CA VAL A 268 5.90 -17.89 15.67
C VAL A 268 5.84 -19.01 14.63
N GLY A 269 6.98 -19.66 14.42
CA GLY A 269 7.12 -20.64 13.36
C GLY A 269 6.95 -20.03 11.96
N LYS A 270 6.39 -20.80 11.03
CA LYS A 270 6.17 -20.40 9.63
C LYS A 270 4.79 -19.80 9.37
N HIS A 271 3.83 -20.05 10.26
CA HIS A 271 2.41 -19.83 9.97
C HIS A 271 1.74 -18.80 10.86
N ALA A 272 2.31 -18.48 12.02
CA ALA A 272 1.66 -17.62 12.98
C ALA A 272 2.43 -16.30 13.19
N MET A 273 1.68 -15.25 13.50
CA MET A 273 2.15 -13.97 14.00
C MET A 273 1.41 -13.67 15.30
N VAL A 274 2.13 -13.23 16.32
CA VAL A 274 1.57 -12.78 17.58
C VAL A 274 2.05 -11.35 17.85
N GLY A 275 1.20 -10.54 18.44
CA GLY A 275 1.51 -9.17 18.77
C GLY A 275 0.91 -8.75 20.11
N GLY A 276 1.60 -7.83 20.77
CA GLY A 276 1.10 -7.15 21.94
C GLY A 276 1.31 -5.65 21.81
N PHE A 277 0.42 -4.87 22.39
CA PHE A 277 0.51 -3.43 22.36
C PHE A 277 0.12 -2.78 23.68
N TYR A 278 0.61 -1.57 23.85
CA TYR A 278 0.27 -0.67 24.93
C TYR A 278 0.14 0.75 24.38
N ASP A 279 -0.97 1.39 24.64
CA ASP A 279 -1.24 2.77 24.28
C ASP A 279 -1.60 3.57 25.53
N ARG A 280 -0.79 4.58 25.83
CA ARG A 280 -1.06 5.52 26.92
C ARG A 280 -1.71 6.77 26.35
N VAL A 281 -2.91 7.08 26.83
CA VAL A 281 -3.60 8.32 26.55
C VAL A 281 -3.05 9.42 27.49
N ASN A 282 -2.35 10.40 26.92
CA ASN A 282 -1.75 11.49 27.67
C ASN A 282 -2.76 12.62 27.82
N GLN A 283 -3.21 12.87 29.03
CA GLN A 283 -4.19 13.93 29.28
C GLN A 283 -3.51 15.30 29.21
N SER A 284 -4.06 16.21 28.40
CA SER A 284 -3.74 17.63 28.49
C SER A 284 -4.70 18.32 29.47
N LYS A 285 -4.28 19.48 30.02
CA LYS A 285 -5.10 20.25 30.99
C LYS A 285 -6.45 20.72 30.44
N GLN A 286 -6.65 20.71 29.11
CA GLN A 286 -7.87 21.13 28.42
C GLN A 286 -8.61 19.98 27.73
N ALA A 287 -8.08 18.76 27.78
CA ALA A 287 -8.64 17.61 27.10
C ALA A 287 -9.86 17.06 27.82
N GLY A 288 -10.99 17.56 27.48
CA GLY A 288 -12.30 17.04 27.93
C GLY A 288 -13.27 16.78 26.80
N ALA A 289 -12.90 17.16 25.56
CA ALA A 289 -13.81 17.11 24.43
C ALA A 289 -13.87 15.76 23.72
N THR A 290 -12.83 14.90 23.82
CA THR A 290 -12.84 13.57 23.23
C THR A 290 -13.11 12.50 24.28
N GLY A 291 -13.93 11.50 23.94
CA GLY A 291 -14.15 10.33 24.77
C GLY A 291 -12.89 9.51 25.06
N LEU A 292 -11.78 9.72 24.32
CA LEU A 292 -10.45 9.14 24.59
C LEU A 292 -9.93 9.58 25.95
N ALA A 293 -10.23 10.78 26.40
CA ALA A 293 -9.73 11.32 27.69
C ALA A 293 -10.18 10.51 28.90
N GLN A 294 -11.21 9.67 28.78
CA GLN A 294 -11.63 8.76 29.85
C GLN A 294 -10.65 7.60 30.09
N TYR A 295 -9.89 7.21 29.06
CA TYR A 295 -8.93 6.13 29.15
C TYR A 295 -7.59 6.66 29.64
N LYS A 296 -6.89 5.89 30.50
CA LYS A 296 -5.49 6.15 30.85
C LYS A 296 -4.56 5.32 30.00
N ASN A 297 -4.84 4.03 29.92
CA ASN A 297 -4.03 3.10 29.16
C ASN A 297 -4.97 2.12 28.44
N VAL A 298 -4.65 1.82 27.19
CA VAL A 298 -5.27 0.74 26.41
C VAL A 298 -4.18 -0.27 26.08
N TYR A 299 -4.44 -1.54 26.29
CA TYR A 299 -3.50 -2.60 25.99
C TYR A 299 -4.21 -3.83 25.47
N GLY A 300 -3.49 -4.64 24.74
CA GLY A 300 -4.05 -5.82 24.14
C GLY A 300 -3.02 -6.70 23.47
N PHE A 301 -3.51 -7.77 22.88
CA PHE A 301 -2.74 -8.69 22.08
C PHE A 301 -3.57 -9.21 20.91
N ASN A 302 -2.88 -9.58 19.84
CA ASN A 302 -3.47 -10.20 18.66
C ASN A 302 -2.65 -11.41 18.24
N ALA A 303 -3.30 -12.35 17.61
CA ALA A 303 -2.66 -13.51 17.00
C ALA A 303 -3.37 -13.89 15.70
N ASP A 304 -2.57 -14.18 14.68
CA ASP A 304 -3.03 -14.63 13.37
C ASP A 304 -2.20 -15.82 12.92
N ALA A 305 -2.84 -16.86 12.40
CA ALA A 305 -2.18 -18.01 11.84
C ALA A 305 -2.77 -18.35 10.48
N ASN A 306 -1.90 -18.62 9.50
CA ASN A 306 -2.27 -18.99 8.14
C ASN A 306 -1.67 -20.37 7.80
N PHE A 307 -2.54 -21.33 7.54
CA PHE A 307 -2.18 -22.70 7.15
C PHE A 307 -2.70 -22.94 5.73
N ASP A 308 -1.88 -22.65 4.73
CA ASP A 308 -2.26 -22.64 3.31
C ASP A 308 -3.46 -21.69 3.07
N LYS A 309 -4.66 -22.22 2.91
CA LYS A 309 -5.89 -21.44 2.70
C LYS A 309 -6.69 -21.20 3.97
N VAL A 310 -6.31 -21.77 5.10
CA VAL A 310 -7.02 -21.62 6.37
C VAL A 310 -6.38 -20.51 7.17
N TRP A 311 -7.20 -19.52 7.56
CA TRP A 311 -6.84 -18.50 8.51
C TRP A 311 -7.55 -18.72 9.84
N VAL A 312 -6.83 -18.53 10.94
CA VAL A 312 -7.39 -18.49 12.30
C VAL A 312 -6.76 -17.29 12.98
N GLY A 313 -7.55 -16.43 13.60
CA GLY A 313 -7.00 -15.26 14.26
C GLY A 313 -7.97 -14.57 15.20
N GLY A 314 -7.44 -13.63 15.94
CA GLY A 314 -8.22 -12.83 16.87
C GLY A 314 -7.40 -11.75 17.56
N GLU A 315 -8.12 -10.91 18.26
CA GLU A 315 -7.58 -9.79 19.02
C GLU A 315 -8.36 -9.60 20.30
N TRP A 316 -7.68 -9.24 21.38
CA TRP A 316 -8.25 -8.85 22.65
C TRP A 316 -7.63 -7.55 23.11
N LEU A 317 -8.45 -6.66 23.68
CA LEU A 317 -8.01 -5.38 24.25
C LEU A 317 -8.84 -4.95 25.44
N LYS A 318 -8.26 -4.07 26.27
CA LYS A 318 -8.89 -3.49 27.43
C LYS A 318 -8.29 -2.11 27.77
N ALA A 319 -9.11 -1.22 28.34
CA ALA A 319 -8.63 0.00 28.99
C ALA A 319 -8.54 -0.19 30.52
N SER A 320 -7.50 0.34 31.15
CA SER A 320 -7.21 0.10 32.59
C SER A 320 -8.04 0.93 33.56
N SER A 321 -8.62 2.03 33.14
CA SER A 321 -9.23 3.03 34.02
C SER A 321 -10.75 3.10 33.95
N VAL A 322 -11.35 2.25 33.15
CA VAL A 322 -12.80 2.27 32.89
C VAL A 322 -13.35 0.85 33.02
N GLU A 323 -14.42 0.68 33.77
CA GLU A 323 -15.14 -0.59 33.84
C GLU A 323 -15.81 -0.90 32.50
N ASN A 324 -16.04 -2.19 32.24
CA ASN A 324 -16.68 -2.64 31.00
C ASN A 324 -16.01 -2.10 29.72
N SER A 325 -14.67 -2.02 29.73
CA SER A 325 -13.82 -1.47 28.66
C SER A 325 -13.12 -2.53 27.80
N GLN A 326 -13.54 -3.77 27.91
CA GLN A 326 -12.94 -4.90 27.19
C GLN A 326 -13.61 -5.10 25.83
N ALA A 327 -12.81 -5.45 24.83
CA ALA A 327 -13.29 -5.98 23.54
C ALA A 327 -12.43 -7.13 23.07
N TRP A 328 -13.02 -8.03 22.29
CA TRP A 328 -12.30 -9.07 21.59
C TRP A 328 -13.05 -9.54 20.33
N THR A 329 -12.30 -10.07 19.40
CA THR A 329 -12.81 -10.79 18.23
C THR A 329 -11.96 -12.04 18.00
N ALA A 330 -12.61 -13.09 17.50
CA ALA A 330 -11.92 -14.30 17.04
C ALA A 330 -12.66 -14.87 15.85
N GLY A 331 -11.94 -15.54 14.95
CA GLY A 331 -12.55 -16.08 13.75
C GLY A 331 -11.71 -17.08 13.01
N VAL A 332 -12.33 -17.67 12.02
CA VAL A 332 -11.73 -18.59 11.07
C VAL A 332 -12.08 -18.15 9.65
N GLY A 333 -11.20 -18.43 8.72
CA GLY A 333 -11.39 -18.11 7.31
C GLY A 333 -10.82 -19.21 6.41
N TYR A 334 -11.29 -19.21 5.17
CA TYR A 334 -10.80 -20.10 4.13
C TYR A 334 -10.73 -19.36 2.80
N GLY A 335 -9.67 -19.58 2.05
CA GLY A 335 -9.45 -19.01 0.73
C GLY A 335 -8.14 -18.25 0.64
N ASN A 336 -7.92 -17.63 -0.51
CA ASN A 336 -6.68 -16.93 -0.83
C ASN A 336 -6.96 -15.62 -1.59
N TYR A 337 -7.99 -14.90 -1.17
CA TYR A 337 -8.37 -13.63 -1.79
C TYR A 337 -7.18 -12.67 -1.92
N ASP A 338 -6.95 -12.23 -3.14
CA ASP A 338 -6.01 -11.17 -3.50
C ASP A 338 -6.66 -10.31 -4.60
N ILE A 339 -7.02 -9.08 -4.28
CA ILE A 339 -7.66 -8.15 -5.23
C ILE A 339 -6.85 -7.95 -6.51
N LYS A 340 -5.52 -8.20 -6.49
CA LYS A 340 -4.64 -8.10 -7.66
C LYS A 340 -4.76 -9.28 -8.62
N LYS A 341 -5.43 -10.37 -8.21
CA LYS A 341 -5.54 -11.61 -8.98
C LYS A 341 -7.00 -11.98 -9.18
N ALA A 342 -7.51 -11.73 -10.38
CA ALA A 342 -8.86 -12.09 -10.77
C ALA A 342 -9.18 -13.57 -10.45
N GLY A 343 -10.41 -13.81 -9.97
CA GLY A 343 -10.92 -15.15 -9.64
C GLY A 343 -10.51 -15.67 -8.25
N THR A 344 -9.65 -14.97 -7.49
CA THR A 344 -9.34 -15.35 -6.11
C THR A 344 -10.46 -14.94 -5.17
N TRP A 345 -10.68 -15.75 -4.12
CA TRP A 345 -11.75 -15.54 -3.17
C TRP A 345 -11.37 -15.97 -1.75
N GLY A 346 -12.14 -15.50 -0.79
CA GLY A 346 -12.03 -15.89 0.59
C GLY A 346 -13.35 -15.73 1.33
N VAL A 347 -13.52 -16.54 2.38
CA VAL A 347 -14.65 -16.44 3.31
C VAL A 347 -14.13 -16.38 4.74
N LYS A 348 -14.81 -15.66 5.62
CA LYS A 348 -14.48 -15.59 7.05
C LYS A 348 -15.76 -15.62 7.88
N GLY A 349 -15.69 -16.28 9.04
CA GLY A 349 -16.64 -16.17 10.11
C GLY A 349 -15.94 -15.65 11.36
N GLN A 350 -16.44 -14.58 11.94
CA GLN A 350 -15.84 -13.93 13.11
C GLN A 350 -16.90 -13.63 14.16
N TYR A 351 -16.56 -13.84 15.40
CA TYR A 351 -17.37 -13.42 16.54
C TYR A 351 -16.74 -12.19 17.18
N PHE A 352 -17.59 -11.26 17.59
CA PHE A 352 -17.21 -10.03 18.27
C PHE A 352 -17.87 -9.96 19.63
N ASN A 353 -17.16 -9.47 20.63
CA ASN A 353 -17.70 -9.13 21.93
C ASN A 353 -17.07 -7.82 22.41
N GLN A 354 -17.83 -6.78 22.47
CA GLN A 354 -17.39 -5.42 22.74
C GLN A 354 -18.24 -4.85 23.87
N LYS A 355 -17.61 -4.64 25.02
CA LYS A 355 -18.29 -4.10 26.20
C LYS A 355 -18.68 -2.64 25.97
N LYS A 356 -19.52 -2.10 26.86
CA LYS A 356 -20.11 -0.77 26.75
C LYS A 356 -19.07 0.34 26.57
N ASN A 357 -17.97 0.27 27.28
CA ASN A 357 -16.88 1.25 27.26
C ASN A 357 -15.63 0.72 26.54
N ALA A 358 -15.76 -0.18 25.58
CA ALA A 358 -14.64 -0.69 24.81
C ALA A 358 -13.92 0.46 24.06
N PRO A 359 -12.57 0.54 24.12
CA PRO A 359 -11.81 1.62 23.52
C PRO A 359 -11.62 1.40 21.99
N ILE A 360 -12.73 1.32 21.25
CA ILE A 360 -12.77 1.19 19.80
C ILE A 360 -13.07 2.56 19.22
N VAL A 361 -12.08 3.15 18.56
CA VAL A 361 -12.14 4.51 18.00
C VAL A 361 -12.47 4.48 16.52
N ASP A 362 -11.72 3.67 15.80
CA ASP A 362 -11.88 3.35 14.38
C ASP A 362 -11.38 1.92 14.19
N THR A 363 -11.92 1.14 13.28
CA THR A 363 -11.55 -0.27 13.22
C THR A 363 -11.35 -0.75 11.78
N THR A 364 -10.39 -1.63 11.58
CA THR A 364 -10.16 -2.31 10.30
C THR A 364 -11.28 -3.30 9.97
N TYR A 365 -12.00 -3.78 10.99
CA TYR A 365 -13.10 -4.72 10.81
C TYR A 365 -14.35 -4.01 10.30
N ASN A 366 -15.17 -4.73 9.58
CA ASN A 366 -16.36 -4.18 8.91
C ASN A 366 -17.65 -4.28 9.74
N GLN A 367 -17.53 -4.61 11.04
CA GLN A 367 -18.70 -4.70 11.93
C GLN A 367 -19.42 -3.34 12.02
N PHE A 368 -20.75 -3.42 12.08
CA PHE A 368 -21.60 -2.24 12.16
C PHE A 368 -21.66 -1.66 13.58
N TYR A 369 -21.68 -2.55 14.57
CA TYR A 369 -21.75 -2.18 15.99
C TYR A 369 -20.35 -2.25 16.60
N THR A 370 -19.94 -1.21 17.32
CA THR A 370 -18.59 -1.08 17.91
C THR A 370 -18.58 -0.97 19.42
N THR A 371 -19.73 -0.76 20.05
CA THR A 371 -19.87 -0.62 21.51
C THR A 371 -21.12 -1.31 22.02
N ASP A 372 -21.05 -1.86 23.22
CA ASP A 372 -22.13 -2.62 23.85
C ASP A 372 -22.78 -3.61 22.88
N ALA A 373 -21.95 -4.46 22.31
CA ALA A 373 -22.38 -5.33 21.23
C ALA A 373 -21.60 -6.66 21.24
N LYS A 374 -22.30 -7.74 20.94
CA LYS A 374 -21.75 -9.06 20.68
C LYS A 374 -22.54 -9.73 19.56
N GLY A 375 -21.88 -10.45 18.69
CA GLY A 375 -22.55 -11.09 17.56
C GLY A 375 -21.56 -11.66 16.55
N TRP A 376 -22.09 -12.27 15.52
CA TRP A 376 -21.35 -12.91 14.45
C TRP A 376 -21.32 -12.05 13.20
N MET A 377 -20.25 -12.19 12.44
CA MET A 377 -20.13 -11.64 11.09
C MET A 377 -19.53 -12.67 10.14
N ALA A 378 -20.24 -12.93 9.06
CA ALA A 378 -19.74 -13.68 7.91
C ALA A 378 -19.28 -12.69 6.83
N SER A 379 -18.15 -12.96 6.22
CA SER A 379 -17.58 -12.14 5.15
C SER A 379 -17.20 -12.99 3.95
N VAL A 380 -17.44 -12.47 2.75
CA VAL A 380 -17.01 -13.07 1.48
C VAL A 380 -16.31 -12.00 0.67
N ASP A 381 -15.11 -12.32 0.18
CA ASP A 381 -14.33 -11.46 -0.70
C ASP A 381 -14.11 -12.20 -2.03
N TYR A 382 -14.25 -11.49 -3.16
CA TYR A 382 -14.02 -12.03 -4.50
C TYR A 382 -13.34 -11.00 -5.40
N ALA A 383 -12.25 -11.36 -6.06
CA ALA A 383 -11.57 -10.54 -7.06
C ALA A 383 -12.26 -10.72 -8.42
N LEU A 384 -13.12 -9.78 -8.80
CA LEU A 384 -13.87 -9.78 -10.08
C LEU A 384 -12.92 -9.66 -11.27
N GLN A 385 -11.94 -8.79 -11.15
CA GLN A 385 -10.85 -8.56 -12.11
C GLN A 385 -9.59 -8.19 -11.34
N ASN A 386 -8.45 -8.11 -12.04
CA ASN A 386 -7.24 -7.58 -11.42
C ASN A 386 -7.50 -6.15 -10.92
N ASN A 387 -7.27 -5.93 -9.63
CA ASN A 387 -7.50 -4.66 -8.93
C ASN A 387 -8.98 -4.25 -8.77
N VAL A 388 -9.93 -5.15 -9.03
CA VAL A 388 -11.37 -4.94 -8.79
C VAL A 388 -11.88 -6.04 -7.87
N GLY A 389 -12.31 -5.70 -6.67
CA GLY A 389 -12.77 -6.64 -5.65
C GLY A 389 -14.15 -6.31 -5.11
N LEU A 390 -14.94 -7.34 -4.93
CA LEU A 390 -16.22 -7.31 -4.23
C LEU A 390 -16.03 -7.91 -2.84
N SER A 391 -16.50 -7.21 -1.80
CA SER A 391 -16.57 -7.69 -0.43
C SER A 391 -18.00 -7.61 0.06
N ALA A 392 -18.52 -8.69 0.64
CA ALA A 392 -19.85 -8.72 1.25
C ALA A 392 -19.72 -9.17 2.71
N ASN A 393 -20.40 -8.50 3.61
CA ASN A 393 -20.43 -8.80 5.04
C ASN A 393 -21.89 -8.90 5.50
N TYR A 394 -22.19 -9.94 6.28
CA TYR A 394 -23.48 -10.14 6.93
C TYR A 394 -23.26 -10.34 8.42
N GLY A 395 -23.80 -9.42 9.20
CA GLY A 395 -23.79 -9.50 10.66
C GLY A 395 -25.11 -10.04 11.17
N PHE A 396 -25.07 -11.06 12.03
CA PHE A 396 -26.25 -11.74 12.57
C PHE A 396 -26.09 -12.05 14.05
N ASP A 397 -27.20 -12.23 14.73
CA ASP A 397 -27.30 -12.50 16.19
C ASP A 397 -26.59 -11.41 17.02
N TRP A 398 -26.70 -10.16 16.59
CA TRP A 398 -26.11 -9.03 17.30
C TRP A 398 -26.98 -8.57 18.45
N LYS A 399 -26.41 -8.55 19.65
CA LYS A 399 -27.09 -8.20 20.89
C LYS A 399 -26.25 -7.27 21.73
N THR A 400 -26.87 -6.46 22.57
CA THR A 400 -26.20 -5.77 23.67
C THR A 400 -25.63 -6.77 24.68
N GLN A 401 -24.86 -6.31 25.65
CA GLN A 401 -24.32 -7.21 26.68
C GLN A 401 -25.44 -7.81 27.58
N ASP A 402 -26.53 -7.10 27.76
CA ASP A 402 -27.73 -7.57 28.52
C ASP A 402 -28.67 -8.46 27.70
N GLY A 403 -28.39 -8.67 26.43
CA GLY A 403 -29.16 -9.56 25.56
C GLY A 403 -30.23 -8.89 24.68
N THR A 404 -30.36 -7.56 24.74
CA THR A 404 -31.28 -6.84 23.84
C THR A 404 -30.82 -6.95 22.41
N ASP A 405 -31.70 -7.27 21.50
CA ASP A 405 -31.40 -7.40 20.07
C ASP A 405 -31.03 -6.06 19.46
N LYS A 406 -29.99 -6.09 18.59
CA LYS A 406 -29.50 -4.91 17.83
C LYS A 406 -29.84 -4.98 16.35
N GLY A 407 -30.39 -6.10 15.91
CA GLY A 407 -30.71 -6.38 14.52
C GLY A 407 -29.50 -6.80 13.67
N ASP A 408 -29.81 -7.40 12.57
CA ASP A 408 -28.86 -7.82 11.55
C ASP A 408 -28.37 -6.64 10.71
N PHE A 409 -27.22 -6.80 10.06
CA PHE A 409 -26.72 -5.80 9.11
C PHE A 409 -26.10 -6.43 7.88
N TYR A 410 -26.12 -5.67 6.80
CA TYR A 410 -25.56 -6.02 5.51
C TYR A 410 -24.60 -4.92 5.05
N ARG A 411 -23.49 -5.32 4.47
CA ARG A 411 -22.55 -4.40 3.85
C ARG A 411 -21.96 -5.03 2.59
N ALA A 412 -21.94 -4.28 1.50
CA ALA A 412 -21.29 -4.64 0.26
C ALA A 412 -20.36 -3.51 -0.18
N ASP A 413 -19.12 -3.83 -0.50
CA ASP A 413 -18.12 -2.88 -0.99
C ASP A 413 -17.62 -3.35 -2.36
N LEU A 414 -17.65 -2.49 -3.38
CA LEU A 414 -16.97 -2.65 -4.63
C LEU A 414 -15.74 -1.76 -4.62
N ASN A 415 -14.56 -2.38 -4.64
CA ASN A 415 -13.27 -1.73 -4.47
C ASN A 415 -12.48 -1.76 -5.78
N TYR A 416 -11.90 -0.62 -6.15
CA TYR A 416 -11.00 -0.45 -7.27
C TYR A 416 -9.64 0.03 -6.76
N LYS A 417 -8.54 -0.50 -7.32
CA LYS A 417 -7.17 -0.03 -7.05
C LYS A 417 -6.45 0.30 -8.35
N PHE A 418 -5.67 1.35 -8.36
CA PHE A 418 -4.85 1.76 -9.50
C PHE A 418 -3.49 2.34 -9.08
#